data_afb4019871324a82268a4ab5619dbb80
#
_entry.id   afb4019871324a82268a4ab5619dbb80
#
_cell.length_a   1.000
_cell.length_b   1.000
_cell.length_c   1.000
_cell.angle_alpha   90.00
_cell.angle_beta   90.00
_cell.angle_gamma   90.00
#
_symmetry.space_group_name_H-M   'P 1'
#
loop_
_entity.id
_entity.type
_entity.pdbx_description
1 polymer ?
#
loop_
_entity_poly.entity_id
_entity_poly.type
_entity_poly.pdbx_seq_one_letter_code
_entity_poly.pdbx_strand_id
1 'polypeptide(L)'
;KTSYVLPQNEGKILLALLKNSPNLVSKNELFHTLWGTAEFIDENALQVNFTRLRKTLREIGLEERIETVRGQGYRLKEQVGL
;
A
#
# COMPACT_ATOMS: atom_id res chain seq x y z
N LYS A 1 16.22 -21.23 2.72
CA LYS A 1 15.85 -20.01 3.31
C LYS A 1 14.68 -19.34 2.62
N THR A 2 13.69 -19.07 3.34
CA THR A 2 12.46 -18.61 2.71
C THR A 2 12.01 -17.27 3.23
N SER A 3 12.93 -16.39 3.49
CA SER A 3 12.46 -15.08 3.86
C SER A 3 11.83 -14.42 2.65
N TYR A 4 10.69 -13.85 2.92
CA TYR A 4 9.93 -13.19 1.91
C TYR A 4 10.27 -11.71 1.95
N VAL A 5 10.97 -11.27 0.93
CA VAL A 5 11.44 -9.89 0.91
C VAL A 5 10.60 -9.12 -0.08
N LEU A 6 9.88 -8.13 0.42
CA LEU A 6 9.14 -7.24 -0.46
C LEU A 6 10.08 -6.24 -1.11
N PRO A 7 9.83 -5.89 -2.38
CA PRO A 7 10.52 -4.77 -2.97
C PRO A 7 10.36 -3.52 -2.12
N GLN A 8 11.33 -2.64 -2.21
CA GLN A 8 11.39 -1.51 -1.32
C GLN A 8 10.11 -0.67 -1.31
N ASN A 9 9.60 -0.35 -2.50
CA ASN A 9 8.40 0.49 -2.56
C ASN A 9 7.18 -0.21 -2.04
N GLU A 10 7.05 -1.50 -2.33
CA GLU A 10 5.91 -2.25 -1.82
C GLU A 10 5.95 -2.34 -0.31
N GLY A 11 7.13 -2.54 0.25
CA GLY A 11 7.28 -2.58 1.70
C GLY A 11 6.95 -1.26 2.34
N LYS A 12 7.36 -0.16 1.71
CA LYS A 12 7.04 1.17 2.23
C LYS A 12 5.54 1.43 2.23
N ILE A 13 4.86 1.03 1.15
CA ILE A 13 3.41 1.19 1.09
C ILE A 13 2.75 0.40 2.20
N LEU A 14 3.11 -0.86 2.32
CA LEU A 14 2.49 -1.71 3.31
C LEU A 14 2.71 -1.17 4.72
N LEU A 15 3.90 -0.73 5.00
CA LEU A 15 4.21 -0.18 6.31
C LEU A 15 3.38 1.07 6.59
N ALA A 16 3.26 1.96 5.60
CA ALA A 16 2.46 3.17 5.77
C ALA A 16 1.00 2.83 6.04
N LEU A 17 0.47 1.85 5.32
CA LEU A 17 -0.91 1.44 5.54
C LEU A 17 -1.09 0.81 6.91
N LEU A 18 -0.12 0.01 7.34
CA LEU A 18 -0.21 -0.63 8.65
C LEU A 18 -0.15 0.40 9.78
N LYS A 19 0.72 1.38 9.65
CA LYS A 19 0.85 2.41 10.67
C LYS A 19 -0.43 3.21 10.84
N ASN A 20 -1.18 3.36 9.77
CA ASN A 20 -2.39 4.18 9.80
C ASN A 20 -3.66 3.34 9.86
N SER A 21 -3.55 2.02 9.76
CA SER A 21 -4.71 1.16 9.75
C SER A 21 -5.59 1.39 10.98
N PRO A 22 -6.89 1.42 10.82
CA PRO A 22 -7.66 1.27 9.58
C PRO A 22 -7.91 2.60 8.87
N ASN A 23 -7.15 3.62 9.20
CA ASN A 23 -7.37 4.95 8.68
C ASN A 23 -6.85 5.06 7.25
N LEU A 24 -7.41 6.02 6.54
CA LEU A 24 -7.06 6.29 5.17
C LEU A 24 -5.68 6.92 5.07
N VAL A 25 -4.91 6.49 4.07
CA VAL A 25 -3.65 7.14 3.73
C VAL A 25 -3.83 7.80 2.39
N SER A 26 -3.63 9.11 2.34
CA SER A 26 -3.84 9.85 1.11
C SER A 26 -2.76 9.54 0.08
N LYS A 27 -3.07 9.82 -1.18
CA LYS A 27 -2.08 9.65 -2.24
C LYS A 27 -0.85 10.50 -1.99
N ASN A 28 -1.04 11.73 -1.51
CA ASN A 28 0.09 12.62 -1.25
C ASN A 28 1.01 12.03 -0.19
N GLU A 29 0.44 11.46 0.85
CA GLU A 29 1.25 10.81 1.87
C GLU A 29 2.04 9.65 1.30
N LEU A 30 1.43 8.89 0.42
CA LEU A 30 2.13 7.77 -0.21
C LEU A 30 3.25 8.25 -1.11
N PHE A 31 3.02 9.33 -1.86
CA PHE A 31 4.07 9.89 -2.70
C PHE A 31 5.25 10.34 -1.85
N HIS A 32 4.98 11.00 -0.73
CA HIS A 32 6.05 11.40 0.17
C HIS A 32 6.78 10.19 0.73
N THR A 33 6.05 9.17 1.08
CA THR A 33 6.65 7.96 1.63
C THR A 33 7.55 7.26 0.62
N LEU A 34 7.11 7.21 -0.63
CA LEU A 34 7.83 6.46 -1.65
C LEU A 34 8.95 7.26 -2.30
N TRP A 35 8.71 8.54 -2.53
CA TRP A 35 9.65 9.35 -3.31
C TRP A 35 10.15 10.60 -2.60
N GLY A 36 9.70 10.82 -1.37
CA GLY A 36 10.16 11.95 -0.58
C GLY A 36 9.55 13.28 -0.97
N THR A 37 8.63 13.28 -1.93
CA THR A 37 8.02 14.51 -2.39
C THR A 37 6.69 14.18 -3.06
N ALA A 38 5.78 15.16 -3.05
CA ALA A 38 4.54 15.03 -3.81
C ALA A 38 4.55 15.96 -5.01
N GLU A 39 5.71 16.49 -5.36
CA GLU A 39 5.82 17.45 -6.45
C GLU A 39 5.51 16.83 -7.81
N PHE A 40 6.01 15.62 -8.01
CA PHE A 40 5.81 14.93 -9.29
C PHE A 40 4.89 13.76 -9.04
N ILE A 41 3.60 14.02 -9.15
CA ILE A 41 2.60 13.00 -8.90
C ILE A 41 2.44 12.14 -10.13
N ASP A 42 2.89 10.90 -10.03
CA ASP A 42 2.73 9.93 -11.09
C ASP A 42 1.83 8.82 -10.58
N GLU A 43 0.54 8.96 -10.85
CA GLU A 43 -0.42 7.99 -10.36
C GLU A 43 -0.22 6.62 -10.98
N ASN A 44 0.32 6.57 -12.19
CA ASN A 44 0.59 5.29 -12.82
C ASN A 44 1.65 4.51 -12.06
N ALA A 45 2.70 5.22 -11.62
CA ALA A 45 3.73 4.56 -10.83
C ALA A 45 3.17 4.04 -9.52
N LEU A 46 2.30 4.83 -8.90
CA LEU A 46 1.67 4.39 -7.66
C LEU A 46 0.80 3.17 -7.89
N GLN A 47 0.01 3.17 -8.97
CA GLN A 47 -0.85 2.04 -9.27
C GLN A 47 -0.05 0.79 -9.57
N VAL A 48 1.07 0.93 -10.27
CA VAL A 48 1.93 -0.22 -10.56
C VAL A 48 2.42 -0.84 -9.26
N ASN A 49 2.85 0.01 -8.32
CA ASN A 49 3.33 -0.49 -7.03
C ASN A 49 2.22 -1.17 -6.25
N PHE A 50 1.02 -0.62 -6.27
CA PHE A 50 -0.11 -1.25 -5.59
C PHE A 50 -0.50 -2.56 -6.26
N THR A 51 -0.45 -2.62 -7.58
CA THR A 51 -0.76 -3.86 -8.27
C THR A 51 0.21 -4.96 -7.87
N ARG A 52 1.48 -4.61 -7.77
CA ARG A 52 2.50 -5.58 -7.36
C ARG A 52 2.30 -6.01 -5.91
N LEU A 53 1.98 -5.04 -5.07
CA LEU A 53 1.75 -5.35 -3.65
C LEU A 53 0.55 -6.28 -3.50
N ARG A 54 -0.52 -6.02 -4.23
CA ARG A 54 -1.69 -6.88 -4.16
C ARG A 54 -1.39 -8.29 -4.63
N LYS A 55 -0.58 -8.41 -5.68
CA LYS A 55 -0.18 -9.72 -6.14
C LYS A 55 0.59 -10.47 -5.06
N THR A 56 1.50 -9.77 -4.39
CA THR A 56 2.26 -10.37 -3.31
C THR A 56 1.33 -10.80 -2.17
N LEU A 57 0.38 -9.94 -1.82
CA LEU A 57 -0.54 -10.25 -0.74
C LEU A 57 -1.50 -11.38 -1.11
N ARG A 58 -1.81 -11.51 -2.39
CA ARG A 58 -2.66 -12.60 -2.83
C ARG A 58 -2.02 -13.95 -2.54
N GLU A 59 -0.71 -14.02 -2.69
CA GLU A 59 0.00 -15.27 -2.45
C GLU A 59 -0.09 -15.71 -0.99
N ILE A 60 -0.34 -14.78 -0.10
CA ILE A 60 -0.49 -15.11 1.32
C ILE A 60 -1.91 -14.88 1.81
N GLY A 61 -2.85 -14.66 0.89
CA GLY A 61 -4.27 -14.59 1.22
C GLY A 61 -4.73 -13.28 1.83
N LEU A 62 -3.98 -12.20 1.65
CA LEU A 62 -4.29 -10.92 2.29
C LEU A 62 -4.64 -9.81 1.31
N GLU A 63 -4.83 -10.13 0.02
CA GLU A 63 -5.02 -9.05 -0.96
C GLU A 63 -6.28 -8.25 -0.70
N GLU A 64 -7.30 -8.86 -0.11
CA GLU A 64 -8.55 -8.15 0.13
C GLU A 64 -8.48 -7.13 1.24
N ARG A 65 -7.38 -7.11 1.96
CA ARG A 65 -7.25 -6.17 3.06
C ARG A 65 -6.92 -4.75 2.59
N ILE A 66 -6.44 -4.61 1.36
CA ILE A 66 -6.17 -3.29 0.82
C ILE A 66 -7.41 -2.78 0.12
N GLU A 67 -7.87 -1.62 0.56
CA GLU A 67 -9.05 -0.99 -0.02
C GLU A 67 -8.65 0.31 -0.68
N THR A 68 -9.10 0.50 -1.92
CA THR A 68 -8.95 1.76 -2.63
C THR A 68 -10.16 2.64 -2.32
N VAL A 69 -9.91 3.82 -1.77
CA VAL A 69 -10.98 4.78 -1.55
C VAL A 69 -10.90 5.80 -2.66
N ARG A 70 -11.85 5.72 -3.57
CA ARG A 70 -11.79 6.47 -4.81
C ARG A 70 -11.67 7.96 -4.55
N GLY A 71 -10.68 8.57 -5.20
CA GLY A 71 -10.47 10.00 -5.09
C GLY A 71 -9.81 10.45 -3.81
N GLN A 72 -9.56 9.55 -2.88
CA GLN A 72 -9.00 9.94 -1.59
C GLN A 72 -7.69 9.26 -1.28
N GLY A 73 -7.60 7.95 -1.50
CA GLY A 73 -6.38 7.24 -1.20
C GLY A 73 -6.62 5.77 -0.99
N TYR A 74 -5.86 5.21 -0.06
CA TYR A 74 -5.90 3.78 0.20
C TYR A 74 -5.89 3.52 1.69
N ARG A 75 -6.39 2.36 2.08
CA ARG A 75 -6.32 1.99 3.48
C ARG A 75 -6.21 0.48 3.61
N LEU A 76 -5.67 0.06 4.73
CA LEU A 76 -5.61 -1.35 5.07
C LEU A 76 -6.75 -1.65 6.01
N LYS A 77 -7.65 -2.51 5.58
CA LYS A 77 -8.81 -2.83 6.41
C LYS A 77 -8.35 -3.56 7.65
N GLU A 78 -9.01 -3.24 8.75
CA GLU A 78 -8.74 -3.93 9.97
C GLU A 78 -9.22 -5.35 9.87
N GLN A 79 -8.41 -6.28 10.31
CA GLN A 79 -8.83 -7.67 10.30
C GLN A 79 -9.83 -7.87 11.41
N VAL A 80 -11.03 -8.26 11.01
CA VAL A 80 -12.04 -8.61 11.98
C VAL A 80 -11.75 -10.04 12.37
N GLY A 81 -11.26 -10.18 13.52
CA GLY A 81 -10.96 -11.51 14.00
C GLY A 81 -12.23 -12.29 14.10
N LEU A 82 -12.33 -13.29 14.07
CA LEU A 82 -13.44 -14.00 14.15
C LEU A 82 -13.68 -14.94 14.82
#